data_7f713dde5167184209c6492cae20583f
#
_entry.id   7f713dde5167184209c6492cae20583f
#
_cell.length_a   1.000
_cell.length_b   1.000
_cell.length_c   1.000
_cell.angle_alpha   90.00
_cell.angle_beta   90.00
_cell.angle_gamma   90.00
#
_symmetry.space_group_name_H-M   'P 1'
#
loop_
_entity.id
_entity.type
_entity.pdbx_description
1 polymer ?
#
loop_
_entity_poly.entity_id
_entity_poly.type
_entity_poly.pdbx_seq_one_letter_code
_entity_poly.pdbx_strand_id
1 'polypeptide(L)'
;MDIQELVRAQRTYFDTGATRPYAFRLLQLKKLQQALRDNEQLLEQAMMQDFRKAPMEVYMCETGMVLEELRFHLKHLKGWMRERAVPTPLAQFPSKSFVSPEPYGVALIISPWNYPVQLCLSPLVGAISGGNCAVVKPSAYAPATSASIAKLIRETFDARYIAAVEGGRAENSALLAQRFDTIFFTGSVAVGKVVMEAAAKH
;
A
#
# COMPACT_ATOMS: atom_id res chain seq x y z
N MET A 1 -3.89 -2.29 -19.01
CA MET A 1 -4.82 -1.23 -18.53
C MET A 1 -4.02 0.05 -18.48
N ASP A 2 -4.55 1.12 -19.04
CA ASP A 2 -3.94 2.44 -18.94
C ASP A 2 -3.95 2.95 -17.47
N ILE A 3 -2.94 3.74 -17.09
CA ILE A 3 -2.79 4.24 -15.71
C ILE A 3 -4.01 5.09 -15.29
N GLN A 4 -4.52 5.92 -16.20
CA GLN A 4 -5.71 6.74 -15.93
C GLN A 4 -6.96 5.87 -15.70
N GLU A 5 -7.15 4.84 -16.53
CA GLU A 5 -8.26 3.90 -16.37
C GLU A 5 -8.15 3.10 -15.07
N LEU A 6 -6.92 2.69 -14.70
CA LEU A 6 -6.65 1.98 -13.45
C LEU A 6 -7.07 2.82 -12.24
N VAL A 7 -6.58 4.06 -12.15
CA VAL A 7 -6.89 4.95 -11.01
C VAL A 7 -8.38 5.27 -10.95
N ARG A 8 -9.03 5.48 -12.11
CA ARG A 8 -10.48 5.68 -12.17
C ARG A 8 -11.26 4.45 -11.69
N ALA A 9 -10.84 3.25 -12.10
CA ALA A 9 -11.47 2.00 -11.66
C ALA A 9 -11.32 1.79 -10.14
N GLN A 10 -10.15 2.11 -9.57
CA GLN A 10 -9.92 2.06 -8.12
C GLN A 10 -10.79 3.07 -7.37
N ARG A 11 -10.94 4.29 -7.88
CA ARG A 11 -11.81 5.28 -7.28
C ARG A 11 -13.27 4.82 -7.29
N THR A 12 -13.75 4.35 -8.42
CA THR A 12 -15.12 3.79 -8.53
C THR A 12 -15.32 2.64 -7.55
N TYR A 13 -14.35 1.75 -7.40
CA TYR A 13 -14.44 0.65 -6.45
C TYR A 13 -14.42 1.14 -4.99
N PHE A 14 -13.55 2.09 -4.65
CA PHE A 14 -13.52 2.71 -3.32
C PHE A 14 -14.85 3.36 -2.96
N ASP A 15 -15.47 4.08 -3.90
CA ASP A 15 -16.74 4.79 -3.70
C ASP A 15 -17.92 3.84 -3.41
N THR A 16 -17.82 2.55 -3.74
CA THR A 16 -18.81 1.54 -3.31
C THR A 16 -18.82 1.29 -1.80
N GLY A 17 -17.78 1.73 -1.07
CA GLY A 17 -17.61 1.45 0.37
C GLY A 17 -17.16 0.03 0.69
N ALA A 18 -16.88 -0.82 -0.31
CA ALA A 18 -16.52 -2.22 -0.13
C ALA A 18 -15.26 -2.43 0.75
N THR A 19 -14.34 -1.46 0.76
CA THR A 19 -13.08 -1.52 1.53
C THR A 19 -13.23 -1.13 3.01
N ARG A 20 -14.36 -0.54 3.39
CA ARG A 20 -14.60 0.01 4.74
C ARG A 20 -14.78 -1.04 5.84
N PRO A 21 -15.48 -2.17 5.63
CA PRO A 21 -15.75 -3.13 6.71
C PRO A 21 -14.48 -3.78 7.27
N TYR A 22 -14.47 -3.99 8.60
CA TYR A 22 -13.40 -4.71 9.29
C TYR A 22 -13.11 -6.09 8.68
N ALA A 23 -14.16 -6.86 8.39
CA ALA A 23 -14.03 -8.21 7.83
C ALA A 23 -13.30 -8.20 6.47
N PHE A 24 -13.57 -7.20 5.62
CA PHE A 24 -12.89 -7.03 4.34
C PHE A 24 -11.40 -6.78 4.56
N ARG A 25 -11.05 -5.76 5.37
CA ARG A 25 -9.64 -5.39 5.63
C ARG A 25 -8.86 -6.56 6.24
N LEU A 26 -9.46 -7.25 7.22
CA LEU A 26 -8.88 -8.44 7.85
C LEU A 26 -8.59 -9.55 6.82
N LEU A 27 -9.54 -9.81 5.92
CA LEU A 27 -9.37 -10.80 4.85
C LEU A 27 -8.23 -10.42 3.90
N GLN A 28 -8.15 -9.15 3.50
CA GLN A 28 -7.10 -8.70 2.56
C GLN A 28 -5.70 -8.75 3.19
N LEU A 29 -5.56 -8.39 4.47
CA LEU A 29 -4.29 -8.54 5.20
C LEU A 29 -3.85 -10.00 5.29
N LYS A 30 -4.79 -10.92 5.56
CA LYS A 30 -4.50 -12.36 5.58
C LYS A 30 -4.11 -12.89 4.20
N LYS A 31 -4.75 -12.41 3.13
CA LYS A 31 -4.36 -12.76 1.75
C LYS A 31 -2.94 -12.31 1.44
N LEU A 32 -2.58 -11.06 1.78
CA LEU A 32 -1.20 -10.58 1.60
C LEU A 32 -0.19 -11.40 2.42
N GLN A 33 -0.53 -11.73 3.66
CA GLN A 33 0.32 -12.56 4.51
C GLN A 33 0.57 -13.95 3.91
N GLN A 34 -0.47 -14.58 3.37
CA GLN A 34 -0.36 -15.89 2.72
C GLN A 34 0.42 -15.79 1.41
N ALA A 35 0.13 -14.79 0.59
CA ALA A 35 0.83 -14.55 -0.67
C ALA A 35 2.34 -14.33 -0.46
N LEU A 36 2.75 -13.62 0.59
CA LEU A 36 4.16 -13.45 0.93
C LEU A 36 4.84 -14.77 1.27
N ARG A 37 4.17 -15.64 2.04
CA ARG A 37 4.71 -16.96 2.41
C ARG A 37 4.81 -17.89 1.19
N ASP A 38 3.78 -17.90 0.36
CA ASP A 38 3.73 -18.76 -0.83
C ASP A 38 4.74 -18.34 -1.91
N ASN A 39 5.16 -17.06 -1.91
CA ASN A 39 6.10 -16.49 -2.86
C ASN A 39 7.48 -16.18 -2.24
N GLU A 40 7.81 -16.67 -1.05
CA GLU A 40 9.08 -16.38 -0.39
C GLU A 40 10.27 -16.74 -1.26
N GLN A 41 10.30 -17.96 -1.81
CA GLN A 41 11.35 -18.43 -2.70
C GLN A 41 11.46 -17.58 -3.99
N LEU A 42 10.34 -17.14 -4.56
CA LEU A 42 10.34 -16.26 -5.73
C LEU A 42 11.00 -14.91 -5.42
N LEU A 43 10.69 -14.33 -4.28
CA LEU A 43 11.27 -13.06 -3.84
C LEU A 43 12.76 -13.21 -3.52
N GLU A 44 13.18 -14.30 -2.86
CA GLU A 44 14.58 -14.61 -2.60
C GLU A 44 15.40 -14.73 -3.89
N GLN A 45 14.89 -15.45 -4.89
CA GLN A 45 15.55 -15.60 -6.19
C GLN A 45 15.67 -14.24 -6.92
N ALA A 46 14.63 -13.42 -6.90
CA ALA A 46 14.65 -12.09 -7.48
C ALA A 46 15.67 -11.16 -6.79
N MET A 47 15.71 -11.18 -5.46
CA MET A 47 16.66 -10.40 -4.67
C MET A 47 18.11 -10.89 -4.85
N MET A 48 18.31 -12.19 -5.02
CA MET A 48 19.62 -12.75 -5.38
C MET A 48 20.05 -12.26 -6.77
N GLN A 49 19.13 -12.21 -7.74
CA GLN A 49 19.40 -11.74 -9.11
C GLN A 49 19.76 -10.25 -9.13
N ASP A 50 18.99 -9.39 -8.46
CA ASP A 50 19.17 -7.93 -8.50
C ASP A 50 20.34 -7.47 -7.60
N PHE A 51 20.52 -8.07 -6.42
CA PHE A 51 21.38 -7.53 -5.38
C PHE A 51 22.39 -8.52 -4.80
N ARG A 52 22.34 -9.80 -5.17
CA ARG A 52 23.13 -10.88 -4.54
C ARG A 52 22.84 -11.06 -3.05
N LYS A 53 21.65 -10.64 -2.59
CA LYS A 53 21.23 -10.85 -1.19
C LYS A 53 20.98 -12.33 -0.92
N ALA A 54 21.56 -12.84 0.17
CA ALA A 54 21.34 -14.21 0.62
C ALA A 54 19.92 -14.38 1.20
N PRO A 55 19.30 -15.59 1.14
CA PRO A 55 17.95 -15.84 1.65
C PRO A 55 17.73 -15.34 3.09
N MET A 56 18.68 -15.58 3.98
CA MET A 56 18.61 -15.12 5.37
C MET A 56 18.56 -13.59 5.49
N GLU A 57 19.31 -12.88 4.66
CA GLU A 57 19.30 -11.42 4.61
C GLU A 57 17.97 -10.92 4.07
N VAL A 58 17.42 -11.56 3.02
CA VAL A 58 16.10 -11.24 2.48
C VAL A 58 15.02 -11.42 3.54
N TYR A 59 15.05 -12.52 4.29
CA TYR A 59 14.11 -12.73 5.38
C TYR A 59 14.24 -11.65 6.45
N MET A 60 15.44 -11.41 6.97
CA MET A 60 15.67 -10.49 8.09
C MET A 60 15.34 -9.03 7.77
N CYS A 61 15.63 -8.57 6.54
CA CYS A 61 15.56 -7.16 6.18
C CYS A 61 14.38 -6.81 5.27
N GLU A 62 13.68 -7.79 4.72
CA GLU A 62 12.63 -7.59 3.71
C GLU A 62 11.35 -8.34 4.10
N THR A 63 11.24 -9.62 3.75
CA THR A 63 9.98 -10.38 3.90
C THR A 63 9.57 -10.55 5.35
N GLY A 64 10.51 -10.83 6.26
CA GLY A 64 10.26 -10.97 7.70
C GLY A 64 9.73 -9.67 8.32
N MET A 65 10.26 -8.51 7.90
CA MET A 65 9.79 -7.21 8.37
C MET A 65 8.33 -6.96 7.96
N VAL A 66 7.96 -7.29 6.72
CA VAL A 66 6.58 -7.16 6.25
C VAL A 66 5.64 -8.14 6.98
N LEU A 67 6.10 -9.38 7.24
CA LEU A 67 5.33 -10.36 8.00
C LEU A 67 5.09 -9.93 9.45
N GLU A 68 6.06 -9.26 10.08
CA GLU A 68 5.88 -8.71 11.42
C GLU A 68 4.90 -7.54 11.44
N GLU A 69 5.00 -6.62 10.46
CA GLU A 69 4.04 -5.53 10.27
C GLU A 69 2.63 -6.06 10.07
N LEU A 70 2.45 -7.07 9.21
CA LEU A 70 1.17 -7.75 9.02
C LEU A 70 0.62 -8.34 10.31
N ARG A 71 1.47 -9.01 11.11
CA ARG A 71 1.08 -9.58 12.41
C ARG A 71 0.60 -8.50 13.37
N PHE A 72 1.34 -7.39 13.43
CA PHE A 72 0.99 -6.24 14.26
C PHE A 72 -0.37 -5.64 13.85
N HIS A 73 -0.58 -5.40 12.56
CA HIS A 73 -1.83 -4.87 12.03
C HIS A 73 -3.02 -5.81 12.25
N LEU A 74 -2.87 -7.11 11.98
CA LEU A 74 -3.91 -8.11 12.24
C LEU A 74 -4.36 -8.13 13.71
N LYS A 75 -3.44 -7.93 14.64
CA LYS A 75 -3.71 -7.88 16.08
C LYS A 75 -4.46 -6.61 16.49
N HIS A 76 -4.13 -5.46 15.91
CA HIS A 76 -4.58 -4.15 16.40
C HIS A 76 -5.71 -3.52 15.57
N LEU A 77 -5.93 -3.97 14.32
CA LEU A 77 -6.89 -3.39 13.37
C LEU A 77 -8.26 -3.10 13.98
N LYS A 78 -8.83 -4.07 14.72
CA LYS A 78 -10.15 -3.92 15.35
C LYS A 78 -10.20 -2.76 16.34
N GLY A 79 -9.11 -2.55 17.07
CA GLY A 79 -8.99 -1.44 18.02
C GLY A 79 -8.90 -0.08 17.32
N TRP A 80 -8.10 0.00 16.25
CA TRP A 80 -7.91 1.24 15.49
C TRP A 80 -9.17 1.70 14.75
N MET A 81 -10.04 0.79 14.38
CA MET A 81 -11.29 1.09 13.66
C MET A 81 -12.44 1.53 14.60
N ARG A 82 -12.23 1.52 15.91
CA ARG A 82 -13.29 1.91 16.85
C ARG A 82 -13.49 3.42 16.86
N GLU A 83 -14.74 3.81 16.87
CA GLU A 83 -15.12 5.19 17.23
C GLU A 83 -14.69 5.51 18.66
N ARG A 84 -14.18 6.70 18.85
CA ARG A 84 -13.73 7.21 20.14
C ARG A 84 -14.66 8.34 20.58
N ALA A 85 -15.42 8.12 21.66
CA ALA A 85 -16.24 9.15 22.25
C ALA A 85 -15.37 10.34 22.72
N VAL A 86 -15.88 11.55 22.49
CA VAL A 86 -15.28 12.81 22.93
C VAL A 86 -16.32 13.64 23.68
N PRO A 87 -15.92 14.62 24.53
CA PRO A 87 -16.87 15.48 25.24
C PRO A 87 -17.80 16.20 24.28
N THR A 88 -19.10 16.18 24.59
CA THR A 88 -20.12 16.95 23.88
C THR A 88 -20.45 18.23 24.64
N PRO A 89 -20.44 19.40 23.98
CA PRO A 89 -20.86 20.65 24.65
C PRO A 89 -22.28 20.53 25.21
N LEU A 90 -22.49 21.08 26.41
CA LEU A 90 -23.79 21.02 27.11
C LEU A 90 -24.95 21.57 26.30
N ALA A 91 -24.69 22.59 25.48
CA ALA A 91 -25.68 23.20 24.60
C ALA A 91 -26.23 22.25 23.53
N GLN A 92 -25.55 21.11 23.29
CA GLN A 92 -25.96 20.08 22.32
C GLN A 92 -26.59 18.85 22.99
N PHE A 93 -26.86 18.91 24.29
CA PHE A 93 -27.57 17.83 24.97
C PHE A 93 -28.94 17.58 24.33
N PRO A 94 -29.35 16.31 24.06
CA PRO A 94 -28.76 15.03 24.49
C PRO A 94 -27.87 14.34 23.44
N SER A 95 -27.20 15.07 22.54
CA SER A 95 -26.33 14.53 21.50
C SER A 95 -25.08 13.83 22.07
N LYS A 96 -24.46 12.97 21.23
CA LYS A 96 -23.17 12.33 21.52
C LYS A 96 -22.16 12.71 20.44
N SER A 97 -20.94 13.02 20.83
CA SER A 97 -19.84 13.35 19.94
C SER A 97 -18.81 12.22 19.94
N PHE A 98 -18.28 11.91 18.75
CA PHE A 98 -17.24 10.90 18.60
C PHE A 98 -16.33 11.22 17.40
N VAL A 99 -15.13 10.64 17.40
CA VAL A 99 -14.20 10.64 16.29
C VAL A 99 -14.26 9.26 15.63
N SER A 100 -14.56 9.22 14.35
CA SER A 100 -14.61 8.01 13.52
C SER A 100 -13.42 7.97 12.57
N PRO A 101 -12.59 6.90 12.57
CA PRO A 101 -11.52 6.73 11.57
C PRO A 101 -12.13 6.43 10.19
N GLU A 102 -11.73 7.20 9.18
CA GLU A 102 -12.16 7.02 7.79
C GLU A 102 -10.97 6.77 6.88
N PRO A 103 -11.11 5.95 5.81
CA PRO A 103 -10.08 5.80 4.79
C PRO A 103 -9.93 7.09 3.96
N TYR A 104 -8.72 7.35 3.49
CA TYR A 104 -8.46 8.49 2.60
C TYR A 104 -9.07 8.30 1.20
N GLY A 105 -8.94 7.11 0.63
CA GLY A 105 -9.39 6.84 -0.73
C GLY A 105 -8.46 5.93 -1.52
N VAL A 106 -7.83 6.46 -2.56
CA VAL A 106 -6.85 5.75 -3.38
C VAL A 106 -5.45 6.23 -3.03
N ALA A 107 -4.59 5.30 -2.58
CA ALA A 107 -3.21 5.56 -2.21
C ALA A 107 -2.25 5.25 -3.36
N LEU A 108 -1.19 6.05 -3.51
CA LEU A 108 -0.03 5.74 -4.34
C LEU A 108 1.17 5.43 -3.43
N ILE A 109 1.83 4.31 -3.67
CA ILE A 109 3.04 3.90 -2.94
C ILE A 109 4.19 3.80 -3.94
N ILE A 110 5.18 4.70 -3.82
CA ILE A 110 6.38 4.70 -4.65
C ILE A 110 7.56 4.27 -3.78
N SER A 111 8.16 3.13 -4.11
CA SER A 111 9.23 2.51 -3.32
C SER A 111 10.60 2.60 -4.00
N PRO A 112 11.69 2.66 -3.21
CA PRO A 112 13.06 2.68 -3.70
C PRO A 112 13.57 1.27 -4.01
N TRP A 113 14.84 1.19 -4.38
CA TRP A 113 15.51 -0.06 -4.75
C TRP A 113 16.29 -0.75 -3.62
N ASN A 114 16.65 -0.05 -2.55
CA ASN A 114 17.57 -0.55 -1.54
C ASN A 114 16.95 -1.61 -0.60
N TYR A 115 15.66 -1.47 -0.28
CA TYR A 115 14.83 -2.47 0.42
C TYR A 115 13.50 -2.61 -0.33
N PRO A 116 13.53 -3.15 -1.56
CA PRO A 116 12.42 -3.02 -2.49
C PRO A 116 11.15 -3.77 -2.07
N VAL A 117 11.27 -4.91 -1.37
CA VAL A 117 10.12 -5.67 -0.89
C VAL A 117 9.52 -4.98 0.35
N GLN A 118 10.36 -4.70 1.36
CA GLN A 118 9.91 -4.08 2.60
C GLN A 118 9.27 -2.71 2.35
N LEU A 119 9.99 -1.81 1.66
CA LEU A 119 9.52 -0.42 1.47
C LEU A 119 8.39 -0.29 0.44
N CYS A 120 8.06 -1.36 -0.27
CA CYS A 120 6.88 -1.45 -1.12
C CYS A 120 5.66 -2.01 -0.35
N LEU A 121 5.86 -3.12 0.37
CA LEU A 121 4.75 -3.87 0.95
C LEU A 121 4.38 -3.44 2.38
N SER A 122 5.29 -2.90 3.21
CA SER A 122 4.92 -2.38 4.53
C SER A 122 3.96 -1.18 4.43
N PRO A 123 4.18 -0.17 3.55
CA PRO A 123 3.17 0.87 3.33
C PRO A 123 1.85 0.33 2.78
N LEU A 124 1.88 -0.74 1.97
CA LEU A 124 0.68 -1.39 1.47
C LEU A 124 -0.13 -2.03 2.60
N VAL A 125 0.53 -2.64 3.60
CA VAL A 125 -0.15 -3.13 4.83
C VAL A 125 -0.90 -1.98 5.52
N GLY A 126 -0.28 -0.81 5.63
CA GLY A 126 -0.91 0.40 6.16
C GLY A 126 -2.12 0.85 5.33
N ALA A 127 -1.99 0.88 4.01
CA ALA A 127 -3.07 1.26 3.09
C ALA A 127 -4.27 0.32 3.21
N ILE A 128 -4.05 -1.01 3.22
CA ILE A 128 -5.10 -2.03 3.42
C ILE A 128 -5.80 -1.85 4.78
N SER A 129 -5.03 -1.68 5.84
CA SER A 129 -5.56 -1.49 7.20
C SER A 129 -6.38 -0.21 7.32
N GLY A 130 -5.94 0.87 6.66
CA GLY A 130 -6.68 2.12 6.56
C GLY A 130 -7.97 2.01 5.74
N GLY A 131 -8.17 0.93 4.96
CA GLY A 131 -9.34 0.73 4.11
C GLY A 131 -9.24 1.44 2.76
N ASN A 132 -8.02 1.74 2.30
CA ASN A 132 -7.77 2.40 1.02
C ASN A 132 -7.64 1.37 -0.12
N CYS A 133 -7.94 1.80 -1.34
CA CYS A 133 -7.38 1.19 -2.54
C CYS A 133 -5.91 1.63 -2.71
N ALA A 134 -5.09 0.89 -3.44
CA ALA A 134 -3.71 1.25 -3.61
C ALA A 134 -3.13 0.90 -4.99
N VAL A 135 -2.32 1.80 -5.52
CA VAL A 135 -1.38 1.53 -6.60
C VAL A 135 0.02 1.50 -6.01
N VAL A 136 0.75 0.40 -6.19
CA VAL A 136 2.16 0.30 -5.81
C VAL A 136 3.05 0.43 -7.04
N LYS A 137 4.12 1.18 -6.90
CA LYS A 137 5.11 1.43 -7.94
C LYS A 137 6.50 0.99 -7.45
N PRO A 138 6.85 -0.30 -7.62
CA PRO A 138 8.17 -0.79 -7.28
C PRO A 138 9.25 -0.13 -8.15
N SER A 139 10.49 -0.14 -7.68
CA SER A 139 11.60 0.52 -8.36
C SER A 139 12.03 -0.20 -9.64
N ALA A 140 12.21 0.54 -10.73
CA ALA A 140 12.78 0.02 -11.97
C ALA A 140 14.28 -0.37 -11.84
N TYR A 141 14.97 0.09 -10.78
CA TYR A 141 16.35 -0.28 -10.51
C TYR A 141 16.51 -1.65 -9.84
N ALA A 142 15.41 -2.33 -9.53
CA ALA A 142 15.35 -3.70 -9.05
C ALA A 142 14.39 -4.49 -9.94
N PRO A 143 14.72 -4.78 -11.20
CA PRO A 143 13.76 -5.25 -12.19
C PRO A 143 13.20 -6.65 -11.88
N ALA A 144 14.01 -7.61 -11.41
CA ALA A 144 13.54 -8.94 -11.06
C ALA A 144 12.62 -8.89 -9.82
N THR A 145 13.00 -8.10 -8.82
CA THR A 145 12.21 -7.90 -7.61
C THR A 145 10.89 -7.15 -7.93
N SER A 146 10.95 -6.12 -8.78
CA SER A 146 9.78 -5.38 -9.24
C SER A 146 8.76 -6.30 -9.93
N ALA A 147 9.22 -7.14 -10.86
CA ALA A 147 8.38 -8.11 -11.57
C ALA A 147 7.76 -9.14 -10.59
N SER A 148 8.53 -9.60 -9.60
CA SER A 148 8.06 -10.55 -8.59
C SER A 148 6.98 -9.94 -7.67
N ILE A 149 7.17 -8.68 -7.24
CA ILE A 149 6.16 -7.93 -6.48
C ILE A 149 4.89 -7.73 -7.33
N ALA A 150 5.05 -7.33 -8.59
CA ALA A 150 3.92 -7.12 -9.50
C ALA A 150 3.14 -8.41 -9.75
N LYS A 151 3.84 -9.55 -9.91
CA LYS A 151 3.23 -10.88 -10.02
C LYS A 151 2.44 -11.22 -8.75
N LEU A 152 3.07 -11.11 -7.58
CA LEU A 152 2.42 -11.39 -6.29
C LEU A 152 1.13 -10.58 -6.13
N ILE A 153 1.16 -9.28 -6.40
CA ILE A 153 0.00 -8.41 -6.28
C ILE A 153 -1.11 -8.80 -7.26
N ARG A 154 -0.77 -9.03 -8.51
CA ARG A 154 -1.73 -9.40 -9.56
C ARG A 154 -2.42 -10.74 -9.30
N GLU A 155 -1.73 -11.69 -8.70
CA GLU A 155 -2.28 -13.01 -8.35
C GLU A 155 -3.10 -13.00 -7.05
N THR A 156 -2.89 -11.97 -6.19
CA THR A 156 -3.53 -11.88 -4.88
C THR A 156 -4.77 -11.01 -4.87
N PHE A 157 -4.77 -9.92 -5.64
CA PHE A 157 -5.79 -8.87 -5.57
C PHE A 157 -6.42 -8.55 -6.94
N ASP A 158 -7.68 -8.11 -6.90
CA ASP A 158 -8.32 -7.44 -8.03
C ASP A 158 -7.64 -6.07 -8.27
N ALA A 159 -7.31 -5.75 -9.51
CA ALA A 159 -6.64 -4.51 -9.87
C ALA A 159 -7.45 -3.25 -9.50
N ARG A 160 -8.78 -3.37 -9.42
CA ARG A 160 -9.65 -2.29 -8.95
C ARG A 160 -9.46 -1.98 -7.46
N TYR A 161 -8.83 -2.88 -6.72
CA TYR A 161 -8.54 -2.71 -5.30
C TYR A 161 -7.06 -2.40 -5.06
N ILE A 162 -6.18 -3.30 -5.47
CA ILE A 162 -4.72 -3.13 -5.35
C ILE A 162 -4.07 -3.53 -6.66
N ALA A 163 -3.24 -2.67 -7.21
CA ALA A 163 -2.51 -2.91 -8.44
C ALA A 163 -1.03 -2.54 -8.31
N ALA A 164 -0.18 -3.19 -9.08
CA ALA A 164 1.22 -2.79 -9.25
C ALA A 164 1.43 -2.23 -10.66
N VAL A 165 2.16 -1.12 -10.75
CA VAL A 165 2.61 -0.50 -12.00
C VAL A 165 4.12 -0.60 -12.06
N GLU A 166 4.62 -1.41 -12.99
CA GLU A 166 6.04 -1.51 -13.28
C GLU A 166 6.47 -0.39 -14.24
N GLY A 167 7.76 -0.10 -14.30
CA GLY A 167 8.33 0.89 -15.21
C GLY A 167 9.20 1.93 -14.55
N GLY A 168 9.63 2.92 -15.31
CA GLY A 168 10.61 3.92 -14.92
C GLY A 168 10.04 5.32 -14.72
N ARG A 169 10.75 6.29 -15.32
CA ARG A 169 10.41 7.72 -15.18
C ARG A 169 9.07 8.07 -15.86
N ALA A 170 8.77 7.44 -17.00
CA ALA A 170 7.55 7.71 -17.73
C ALA A 170 6.31 7.31 -16.92
N GLU A 171 6.32 6.11 -16.33
CA GLU A 171 5.25 5.60 -15.50
C GLU A 171 5.11 6.39 -14.19
N ASN A 172 6.24 6.80 -13.57
CA ASN A 172 6.21 7.69 -12.41
C ASN A 172 5.51 9.01 -12.74
N SER A 173 5.85 9.63 -13.87
CA SER A 173 5.23 10.89 -14.31
C SER A 173 3.74 10.71 -14.62
N ALA A 174 3.38 9.61 -15.28
CA ALA A 174 1.99 9.30 -15.58
C ALA A 174 1.14 9.05 -14.32
N LEU A 175 1.71 8.37 -13.30
CA LEU A 175 1.07 8.19 -11.99
C LEU A 175 0.93 9.52 -11.25
N LEU A 176 1.97 10.33 -11.18
CA LEU A 176 1.94 11.62 -10.52
C LEU A 176 1.03 12.65 -11.19
N ALA A 177 0.65 12.42 -12.45
CA ALA A 177 -0.37 13.21 -13.14
C ALA A 177 -1.81 12.82 -12.75
N GLN A 178 -2.00 11.72 -12.02
CA GLN A 178 -3.31 11.28 -11.54
C GLN A 178 -3.59 11.82 -10.14
N ARG A 179 -4.88 11.96 -9.81
CA ARG A 179 -5.31 12.33 -8.46
C ARG A 179 -5.30 11.13 -7.53
N PHE A 180 -4.44 11.17 -6.52
CA PHE A 180 -4.44 10.28 -5.37
C PHE A 180 -4.86 11.05 -4.11
N ASP A 181 -5.48 10.34 -3.15
CA ASP A 181 -5.89 10.94 -1.89
C ASP A 181 -4.76 10.93 -0.85
N THR A 182 -3.78 10.05 -1.06
CA THR A 182 -2.53 10.01 -0.29
C THR A 182 -1.41 9.41 -1.13
N ILE A 183 -0.19 9.93 -0.96
CA ILE A 183 1.02 9.41 -1.62
C ILE A 183 2.05 9.07 -0.54
N PHE A 184 2.47 7.80 -0.51
CA PHE A 184 3.60 7.36 0.29
C PHE A 184 4.82 7.21 -0.62
N PHE A 185 5.84 8.01 -0.37
CA PHE A 185 7.07 8.01 -1.15
C PHE A 185 8.27 7.74 -0.24
N THR A 186 9.11 6.79 -0.65
CA THR A 186 10.43 6.57 -0.06
C THR A 186 11.49 6.70 -1.15
N GLY A 187 12.48 7.57 -0.94
CA GLY A 187 13.53 7.80 -1.92
C GLY A 187 14.39 9.03 -1.61
N SER A 188 15.06 9.60 -2.60
CA SER A 188 15.90 10.77 -2.43
C SER A 188 15.08 12.05 -2.20
N VAL A 189 15.68 13.02 -1.50
CA VAL A 189 15.08 14.33 -1.27
C VAL A 189 14.71 15.04 -2.58
N ALA A 190 15.56 14.92 -3.61
CA ALA A 190 15.31 15.55 -4.91
C ALA A 190 14.02 15.01 -5.56
N VAL A 191 13.82 13.68 -5.57
CA VAL A 191 12.61 13.07 -6.11
C VAL A 191 11.40 13.34 -5.20
N GLY A 192 11.60 13.36 -3.87
CA GLY A 192 10.53 13.72 -2.91
C GLY A 192 9.95 15.10 -3.17
N LYS A 193 10.78 16.09 -3.53
CA LYS A 193 10.31 17.43 -3.93
C LYS A 193 9.44 17.39 -5.18
N VAL A 194 9.80 16.59 -6.19
CA VAL A 194 8.99 16.39 -7.41
C VAL A 194 7.63 15.76 -7.07
N VAL A 195 7.63 14.75 -6.18
CA VAL A 195 6.40 14.10 -5.72
C VAL A 195 5.50 15.10 -4.97
N MET A 196 6.07 15.89 -4.05
CA MET A 196 5.32 16.92 -3.32
C MET A 196 4.73 17.98 -4.25
N GLU A 197 5.51 18.46 -5.22
CA GLU A 197 5.05 19.44 -6.21
C GLU A 197 3.88 18.89 -7.04
N ALA A 198 3.97 17.62 -7.46
CA ALA A 198 2.90 16.98 -8.20
C ALA A 198 1.63 16.79 -7.33
N ALA A 199 1.80 16.33 -6.09
CA ALA A 199 0.70 16.12 -5.15
C ALA A 199 -0.05 17.42 -4.79
N ALA A 200 0.66 18.55 -4.74
CA ALA A 200 0.07 19.85 -4.42
C ALA A 200 -0.91 20.40 -5.48
N LYS A 201 -1.01 19.74 -6.65
CA LYS A 201 -1.95 20.11 -7.73
C LYS A 201 -3.34 19.51 -7.57
N HIS A 202 -3.50 18.58 -6.64
CA HIS A 202 -4.72 17.83 -6.39
C HIS A 202 -5.13 17.91 -4.93
#